data_4be16e86eaa2e1b3379e91abda4e80f7
#
_entry.id   4be16e86eaa2e1b3379e91abda4e80f7
#
_cell.length_a   1.000
_cell.length_b   1.000
_cell.length_c   1.000
_cell.angle_alpha   90.00
_cell.angle_beta   90.00
_cell.angle_gamma   90.00
#
_symmetry.space_group_name_H-M   'P 1'
#
loop_
_entity.id
_entity.type
_entity.pdbx_description
1 polymer ?
#
loop_
_entity_poly.entity_id
_entity_poly.type
_entity_poly.pdbx_seq_one_letter_code
_entity_poly.pdbx_strand_id
1 'polypeptide(L)'
;MSTKKENIRNFSIIAHIDHGKSTLADRLLELTDSVAKRDMTAQILDNMDLERERGITIKAHAVKMDYTASDGEVYELNLIDTPGHVDFNYEVSRSLAACEGAVLIIDASQGIEAQTLANTYLALDHDLEIVPVINKIDLPAADPDRVASEVEEVIGLDCSNAPRVSAKTGENVEEVLERIVLDIPAPVTDDNAPLRALIFDSVYDSYKGVIVYVRIKEGKIKPGDTMRMMATGAQFTVVEVGYMRATSMEPADELTSGEVGYITASIKTVSDARVGDTVTTAENPAKEPLAGYRKVNPMVFCGVYPADGADYENLRDALEKLQLNDASLSYEPETSGALGFGFRCGFLGLLHLEIIQERLEREYDLDLVTTVPSVIYKIHLTDGSVIEIDNPTHYPDPVNIDYSEEPFTNAHIYSPPEYVGAIMDLCQERRGVFKNMTYIASDRVDILYELPLNEIIYDFFDSLKSRTRGYASFDYEITDYRRSNLVKLDVLLNGEIIDALSFIIHSDKAYGRARKIAEKLKDNIPRQLFEIPIQIAIGGKVIARETVKAMRKDVLSKCYGGDITRKKKLLEKQKEGKKRMRQFGTVEVPQEAFMAVLKLDDD
;
A
#
# COMPACT_ATOMS: atom_id res chain seq x y z
N MET A 1 -22.24 -26.10 -21.01
CA MET A 1 -21.93 -27.44 -20.46
C MET A 1 -20.98 -27.20 -19.30
N SER A 2 -21.18 -27.82 -18.13
CA SER A 2 -20.22 -27.71 -17.02
C SER A 2 -18.88 -28.28 -17.45
N THR A 3 -17.81 -27.52 -17.28
CA THR A 3 -16.44 -27.99 -17.55
C THR A 3 -16.13 -29.18 -16.63
N LYS A 4 -15.39 -30.18 -17.14
CA LYS A 4 -14.93 -31.27 -16.28
C LYS A 4 -14.03 -30.69 -15.20
N LYS A 5 -14.18 -31.09 -13.95
CA LYS A 5 -13.38 -30.56 -12.82
C LYS A 5 -11.87 -30.78 -12.99
N GLU A 6 -11.50 -31.85 -13.68
CA GLU A 6 -10.11 -32.15 -14.07
C GLU A 6 -9.51 -31.10 -15.00
N ASN A 7 -10.37 -30.33 -15.69
CA ASN A 7 -9.97 -29.29 -16.64
C ASN A 7 -10.02 -27.87 -16.04
N ILE A 8 -10.18 -27.72 -14.73
CA ILE A 8 -10.11 -26.42 -14.04
C ILE A 8 -8.66 -26.14 -13.65
N ARG A 9 -8.21 -24.88 -13.87
CA ARG A 9 -6.91 -24.38 -13.43
C ARG A 9 -7.09 -23.04 -12.76
N ASN A 10 -6.77 -22.97 -11.46
CA ASN A 10 -6.81 -21.72 -10.70
C ASN A 10 -5.38 -21.27 -10.45
N PHE A 11 -5.03 -20.11 -10.97
CA PHE A 11 -3.67 -19.62 -10.91
C PHE A 11 -3.62 -18.10 -10.73
N SER A 12 -2.49 -17.64 -10.21
CA SER A 12 -2.16 -16.22 -10.10
C SER A 12 -0.93 -15.91 -10.96
N ILE A 13 -0.77 -14.64 -11.31
CA ILE A 13 0.46 -14.15 -11.94
C ILE A 13 1.23 -13.34 -10.90
N ILE A 14 2.45 -13.77 -10.61
CA ILE A 14 3.37 -13.10 -9.69
C ILE A 14 4.57 -12.56 -10.46
N ALA A 15 4.98 -11.36 -10.16
CA ALA A 15 6.07 -10.68 -10.85
C ALA A 15 6.64 -9.56 -10.00
N HIS A 16 7.87 -9.16 -10.30
CA HIS A 16 8.37 -7.85 -9.87
C HIS A 16 7.66 -6.72 -10.65
N ILE A 17 7.69 -5.50 -10.08
CA ILE A 17 7.17 -4.31 -10.76
C ILE A 17 7.88 -4.16 -12.12
N ASP A 18 7.15 -3.77 -13.15
CA ASP A 18 7.63 -3.58 -14.51
C ASP A 18 8.10 -4.86 -15.26
N HIS A 19 8.02 -6.06 -14.69
CA HIS A 19 8.33 -7.31 -15.41
C HIS A 19 7.30 -7.69 -16.48
N GLY A 20 6.17 -6.98 -16.53
CA GLY A 20 5.16 -7.14 -17.59
C GLY A 20 3.96 -8.01 -17.22
N LYS A 21 3.61 -8.07 -15.93
CA LYS A 21 2.46 -8.81 -15.38
C LYS A 21 1.15 -8.48 -16.10
N SER A 22 0.71 -7.21 -16.05
CA SER A 22 -0.56 -6.77 -16.66
C SER A 22 -0.55 -6.93 -18.17
N THR A 23 0.61 -6.74 -18.82
CA THR A 23 0.76 -6.96 -20.27
C THR A 23 0.60 -8.44 -20.63
N LEU A 24 1.13 -9.37 -19.83
CA LEU A 24 0.92 -10.81 -20.06
C LEU A 24 -0.54 -11.18 -19.82
N ALA A 25 -1.16 -10.69 -18.75
CA ALA A 25 -2.57 -10.91 -18.48
C ALA A 25 -3.46 -10.47 -19.65
N ASP A 26 -3.22 -9.28 -20.22
CA ASP A 26 -3.92 -8.80 -21.43
C ASP A 26 -3.78 -9.79 -22.60
N ARG A 27 -2.58 -10.34 -22.82
CA ARG A 27 -2.35 -11.33 -23.90
C ARG A 27 -3.06 -12.66 -23.66
N LEU A 28 -3.11 -13.14 -22.42
CA LEU A 28 -3.88 -14.35 -22.09
C LEU A 28 -5.37 -14.13 -22.35
N LEU A 29 -5.92 -12.97 -22.01
CA LEU A 29 -7.31 -12.61 -22.29
C LEU A 29 -7.60 -12.48 -23.80
N GLU A 30 -6.63 -11.99 -24.58
CA GLU A 30 -6.74 -11.89 -26.03
C GLU A 30 -6.73 -13.28 -26.69
N LEU A 31 -5.81 -14.16 -26.29
CA LEU A 31 -5.67 -15.51 -26.85
C LEU A 31 -6.83 -16.44 -26.50
N THR A 32 -7.47 -16.21 -25.37
CA THR A 32 -8.67 -16.97 -24.94
C THR A 32 -9.98 -16.37 -25.44
N ASP A 33 -9.93 -15.35 -26.31
CA ASP A 33 -11.10 -14.59 -26.79
C ASP A 33 -12.06 -14.13 -25.65
N SER A 34 -11.50 -13.95 -24.42
CA SER A 34 -12.27 -13.53 -23.24
C SER A 34 -12.73 -12.09 -23.33
N VAL A 35 -12.10 -11.29 -24.19
CA VAL A 35 -12.47 -9.90 -24.50
C VAL A 35 -12.52 -9.73 -26.01
N ALA A 36 -13.60 -9.11 -26.52
CA ALA A 36 -13.69 -8.82 -27.94
C ALA A 36 -12.56 -7.87 -28.37
N LYS A 37 -11.93 -8.12 -29.52
CA LYS A 37 -10.77 -7.32 -30.02
C LYS A 37 -11.02 -5.81 -30.07
N ARG A 38 -12.27 -5.39 -30.31
CA ARG A 38 -12.65 -3.97 -30.34
C ARG A 38 -12.70 -3.32 -28.97
N ASP A 39 -12.86 -4.12 -27.90
CA ASP A 39 -13.05 -3.68 -26.52
C ASP A 39 -11.74 -3.86 -25.71
N MET A 40 -10.69 -4.42 -26.34
CA MET A 40 -9.36 -4.55 -25.76
C MET A 40 -8.73 -3.16 -25.56
N THR A 41 -8.38 -2.87 -24.32
CA THR A 41 -7.57 -1.71 -23.93
C THR A 41 -6.33 -2.20 -23.20
N ALA A 42 -5.27 -1.41 -23.19
CA ALA A 42 -4.09 -1.77 -22.41
C ALA A 42 -4.42 -1.82 -20.91
N GLN A 43 -3.91 -2.83 -20.22
CA GLN A 43 -4.14 -3.07 -18.79
C GLN A 43 -5.64 -3.18 -18.47
N ILE A 44 -6.33 -4.07 -19.17
CA ILE A 44 -7.80 -4.19 -19.08
C ILE A 44 -8.28 -4.63 -17.69
N LEU A 45 -7.45 -5.36 -16.93
CA LEU A 45 -7.73 -5.79 -15.57
C LEU A 45 -7.50 -4.68 -14.55
N ASP A 46 -6.65 -3.71 -14.86
CA ASP A 46 -6.41 -2.54 -14.02
C ASP A 46 -7.58 -1.56 -14.18
N ASN A 47 -8.63 -1.76 -13.38
CA ASN A 47 -9.90 -1.03 -13.51
C ASN A 47 -9.85 0.39 -12.93
N MET A 48 -8.89 0.69 -12.06
CA MET A 48 -8.72 2.01 -11.48
C MET A 48 -7.84 2.88 -12.37
N ASP A 49 -8.18 4.17 -12.51
CA ASP A 49 -7.33 5.12 -13.20
C ASP A 49 -5.93 5.22 -12.54
N LEU A 50 -5.88 5.11 -11.21
CA LEU A 50 -4.66 5.07 -10.42
C LEU A 50 -3.73 3.90 -10.77
N GLU A 51 -4.28 2.71 -11.01
CA GLU A 51 -3.51 1.53 -11.42
C GLU A 51 -2.81 1.78 -12.76
N ARG A 52 -3.56 2.35 -13.72
CA ARG A 52 -3.05 2.69 -15.06
C ARG A 52 -2.02 3.81 -15.04
N GLU A 53 -2.26 4.86 -14.25
CA GLU A 53 -1.33 5.99 -14.12
C GLU A 53 -0.01 5.58 -13.47
N ARG A 54 -0.06 4.73 -12.45
CA ARG A 54 1.12 4.27 -11.70
C ARG A 54 1.77 3.02 -12.29
N GLY A 55 1.09 2.33 -13.22
CA GLY A 55 1.56 1.09 -13.83
C GLY A 55 1.65 -0.09 -12.86
N ILE A 56 0.84 -0.08 -11.79
CA ILE A 56 0.80 -1.12 -10.76
C ILE A 56 -0.62 -1.60 -10.54
N THR A 57 -0.79 -2.91 -10.36
CA THR A 57 -2.06 -3.47 -9.88
C THR A 57 -2.18 -3.20 -8.38
N ILE A 58 -3.28 -2.58 -7.98
CA ILE A 58 -3.57 -2.24 -6.57
C ILE A 58 -4.49 -3.29 -5.98
N LYS A 59 -5.50 -3.74 -6.75
CA LYS A 59 -6.54 -4.65 -6.29
C LYS A 59 -6.52 -5.96 -7.06
N ALA A 60 -6.74 -7.06 -6.34
CA ALA A 60 -6.86 -8.38 -6.96
C ALA A 60 -8.13 -8.46 -7.84
N HIS A 61 -7.99 -9.05 -9.03
CA HIS A 61 -9.10 -9.32 -9.93
C HIS A 61 -9.13 -10.79 -10.31
N ALA A 62 -10.30 -11.42 -10.20
CA ALA A 62 -10.51 -12.78 -10.67
C ALA A 62 -11.21 -12.77 -12.03
N VAL A 63 -10.68 -13.52 -12.99
CA VAL A 63 -11.26 -13.63 -14.33
C VAL A 63 -11.27 -15.08 -14.79
N LYS A 64 -12.46 -15.54 -15.21
CA LYS A 64 -12.65 -16.84 -15.84
C LYS A 64 -12.43 -16.74 -17.35
N MET A 65 -11.57 -17.60 -17.86
CA MET A 65 -11.24 -17.76 -19.27
C MET A 65 -11.53 -19.21 -19.70
N ASP A 66 -11.95 -19.40 -20.93
CA ASP A 66 -12.12 -20.72 -21.54
C ASP A 66 -11.01 -20.90 -22.62
N TYR A 67 -10.19 -21.93 -22.48
CA TYR A 67 -9.08 -22.20 -23.40
C TYR A 67 -9.18 -23.60 -24.00
N THR A 68 -9.06 -23.71 -25.33
CA THR A 68 -8.96 -24.99 -26.00
C THR A 68 -7.48 -25.33 -26.18
N ALA A 69 -6.98 -26.29 -25.42
CA ALA A 69 -5.58 -26.67 -25.43
C ALA A 69 -5.21 -27.56 -26.67
N SER A 70 -3.93 -27.79 -26.82
CA SER A 70 -3.38 -28.60 -27.93
C SER A 70 -3.86 -30.07 -27.96
N ASP A 71 -4.35 -30.59 -26.82
CA ASP A 71 -4.98 -31.90 -26.70
C ASP A 71 -6.45 -31.93 -27.22
N GLY A 72 -7.02 -30.78 -27.57
CA GLY A 72 -8.38 -30.59 -28.05
C GLY A 72 -9.45 -30.55 -26.98
N GLU A 73 -9.08 -30.61 -25.70
CA GLU A 73 -10.01 -30.42 -24.58
C GLU A 73 -10.15 -28.94 -24.24
N VAL A 74 -11.31 -28.56 -23.67
CA VAL A 74 -11.55 -27.20 -23.19
C VAL A 74 -11.24 -27.13 -21.70
N TYR A 75 -10.39 -26.19 -21.32
CA TYR A 75 -9.99 -25.90 -19.94
C TYR A 75 -10.63 -24.62 -19.46
N GLU A 76 -11.06 -24.63 -18.21
CA GLU A 76 -11.49 -23.45 -17.46
C GLU A 76 -10.28 -22.89 -16.71
N LEU A 77 -9.82 -21.72 -17.11
CA LEU A 77 -8.70 -21.03 -16.52
C LEU A 77 -9.19 -19.87 -15.67
N ASN A 78 -8.99 -19.93 -14.36
CA ASN A 78 -9.35 -18.87 -13.44
C ASN A 78 -8.07 -18.12 -13.03
N LEU A 79 -7.85 -16.97 -13.66
CA LEU A 79 -6.78 -16.05 -13.31
C LEU A 79 -7.21 -15.21 -12.11
N ILE A 80 -6.42 -15.21 -11.05
CA ILE A 80 -6.54 -14.28 -9.92
C ILE A 80 -5.34 -13.35 -10.00
N ASP A 81 -5.55 -12.15 -10.57
CA ASP A 81 -4.49 -11.15 -10.73
C ASP A 81 -4.14 -10.53 -9.37
N THR A 82 -2.85 -10.32 -9.09
CA THR A 82 -2.34 -9.89 -7.78
C THR A 82 -1.55 -8.61 -7.89
N PRO A 83 -1.54 -7.76 -6.84
CA PRO A 83 -0.58 -6.66 -6.75
C PRO A 83 0.87 -7.16 -6.82
N GLY A 84 1.78 -6.32 -7.31
CA GLY A 84 3.20 -6.66 -7.40
C GLY A 84 4.07 -5.95 -6.35
N HIS A 85 3.53 -5.08 -5.51
CA HIS A 85 4.30 -4.24 -4.58
C HIS A 85 4.33 -4.83 -3.16
N VAL A 86 5.45 -4.61 -2.43
CA VAL A 86 5.65 -5.13 -1.07
C VAL A 86 4.56 -4.72 -0.08
N ASP A 87 4.05 -3.51 -0.16
CA ASP A 87 2.98 -3.02 0.72
C ASP A 87 1.70 -3.85 0.60
N PHE A 88 1.52 -4.59 -0.52
CA PHE A 88 0.35 -5.42 -0.80
C PHE A 88 0.61 -6.93 -0.65
N ASN A 89 1.71 -7.34 -0.02
CA ASN A 89 2.03 -8.76 0.20
C ASN A 89 0.88 -9.55 0.85
N TYR A 90 0.07 -8.88 1.66
CA TYR A 90 -1.12 -9.50 2.25
C TYR A 90 -2.19 -9.84 1.20
N GLU A 91 -2.41 -8.98 0.21
CA GLU A 91 -3.36 -9.24 -0.89
C GLU A 91 -2.83 -10.32 -1.82
N VAL A 92 -1.51 -10.32 -2.07
CA VAL A 92 -0.83 -11.41 -2.79
C VAL A 92 -1.07 -12.74 -2.10
N SER A 93 -0.77 -12.85 -0.80
CA SER A 93 -0.96 -14.07 -0.02
C SER A 93 -2.42 -14.58 -0.06
N ARG A 94 -3.41 -13.68 -0.01
CA ARG A 94 -4.83 -14.04 -0.10
C ARG A 94 -5.19 -14.64 -1.46
N SER A 95 -4.73 -14.02 -2.51
CA SER A 95 -4.98 -14.46 -3.88
C SER A 95 -4.32 -15.82 -4.14
N LEU A 96 -3.08 -16.00 -3.67
CA LEU A 96 -2.36 -17.26 -3.78
C LEU A 96 -3.08 -18.40 -3.04
N ALA A 97 -3.63 -18.17 -1.85
CA ALA A 97 -4.40 -19.18 -1.10
C ALA A 97 -5.66 -19.69 -1.84
N ALA A 98 -6.15 -18.94 -2.83
CA ALA A 98 -7.28 -19.35 -3.67
C ALA A 98 -6.85 -20.15 -4.91
N CYS A 99 -5.55 -20.28 -5.18
CA CYS A 99 -4.98 -20.92 -6.35
C CYS A 99 -4.42 -22.32 -6.08
N GLU A 100 -4.11 -23.05 -7.13
CA GLU A 100 -3.33 -24.29 -7.15
C GLU A 100 -1.97 -24.07 -7.83
N GLY A 101 -1.76 -22.94 -8.53
CA GLY A 101 -0.48 -22.60 -9.15
C GLY A 101 -0.23 -21.12 -9.28
N ALA A 102 1.00 -20.76 -9.59
CA ALA A 102 1.44 -19.39 -9.85
C ALA A 102 2.33 -19.32 -11.10
N VAL A 103 2.06 -18.36 -11.97
CA VAL A 103 2.93 -18.02 -13.10
C VAL A 103 3.90 -16.95 -12.65
N LEU A 104 5.19 -17.30 -12.59
CA LEU A 104 6.26 -16.39 -12.17
C LEU A 104 6.88 -15.73 -13.40
N ILE A 105 6.67 -14.43 -13.56
CA ILE A 105 7.24 -13.66 -14.67
C ILE A 105 8.57 -13.05 -14.29
N ILE A 106 9.59 -13.27 -15.12
CA ILE A 106 10.93 -12.74 -14.93
C ILE A 106 11.36 -12.00 -16.19
N ASP A 107 11.90 -10.80 -16.04
CA ASP A 107 12.42 -9.99 -17.16
C ASP A 107 13.74 -10.58 -17.66
N ALA A 108 13.81 -10.90 -18.96
CA ALA A 108 15.00 -11.46 -19.61
C ALA A 108 16.23 -10.53 -19.56
N SER A 109 16.04 -9.24 -19.29
CA SER A 109 17.15 -8.27 -19.20
C SER A 109 17.59 -8.01 -17.76
N GLN A 110 16.64 -8.03 -16.81
CA GLN A 110 16.92 -7.69 -15.41
C GLN A 110 17.19 -8.92 -14.52
N GLY A 111 16.53 -10.07 -14.79
CA GLY A 111 16.68 -11.29 -14.01
C GLY A 111 15.88 -11.23 -12.69
N ILE A 112 16.41 -11.87 -11.63
CA ILE A 112 15.77 -11.96 -10.33
C ILE A 112 15.87 -10.62 -9.59
N GLU A 113 14.75 -10.19 -9.00
CA GLU A 113 14.67 -9.01 -8.16
C GLU A 113 14.01 -9.30 -6.81
N ALA A 114 13.98 -8.33 -5.87
CA ALA A 114 13.49 -8.54 -4.51
C ALA A 114 12.10 -9.19 -4.45
N GLN A 115 11.15 -8.61 -5.18
CA GLN A 115 9.77 -9.11 -5.19
C GLN A 115 9.63 -10.46 -5.93
N THR A 116 10.53 -10.79 -6.86
CA THR A 116 10.57 -12.11 -7.49
C THR A 116 10.76 -13.17 -6.41
N LEU A 117 11.74 -13.00 -5.53
CA LEU A 117 12.01 -13.93 -4.44
C LEU A 117 10.89 -13.94 -3.39
N ALA A 118 10.47 -12.77 -2.91
CA ALA A 118 9.43 -12.65 -1.90
C ALA A 118 8.12 -13.31 -2.34
N ASN A 119 7.66 -13.03 -3.55
CA ASN A 119 6.44 -13.62 -4.10
C ASN A 119 6.58 -15.14 -4.37
N THR A 120 7.78 -15.60 -4.76
CA THR A 120 8.05 -17.03 -4.92
C THR A 120 7.95 -17.76 -3.59
N TYR A 121 8.55 -17.24 -2.53
CA TYR A 121 8.44 -17.84 -1.20
C TYR A 121 7.00 -17.85 -0.69
N LEU A 122 6.23 -16.77 -0.91
CA LEU A 122 4.81 -16.75 -0.58
C LEU A 122 4.02 -17.84 -1.35
N ALA A 123 4.33 -18.07 -2.62
CA ALA A 123 3.69 -19.13 -3.40
C ALA A 123 4.06 -20.53 -2.86
N LEU A 124 5.32 -20.75 -2.48
CA LEU A 124 5.79 -22.00 -1.87
C LEU A 124 5.16 -22.24 -0.48
N ASP A 125 4.97 -21.20 0.33
CA ASP A 125 4.29 -21.30 1.64
C ASP A 125 2.82 -21.75 1.51
N HIS A 126 2.22 -21.56 0.32
CA HIS A 126 0.88 -22.04 -0.02
C HIS A 126 0.87 -23.37 -0.79
N ASP A 127 2.01 -24.07 -0.91
CA ASP A 127 2.16 -25.31 -1.66
C ASP A 127 1.74 -25.20 -3.14
N LEU A 128 1.96 -24.05 -3.79
CA LEU A 128 1.59 -23.84 -5.19
C LEU A 128 2.62 -24.39 -6.16
N GLU A 129 2.16 -24.94 -7.28
CA GLU A 129 3.02 -25.23 -8.43
C GLU A 129 3.42 -23.92 -9.12
N ILE A 130 4.72 -23.71 -9.33
CA ILE A 130 5.24 -22.46 -9.90
C ILE A 130 5.70 -22.71 -11.35
N VAL A 131 5.11 -21.98 -12.27
CA VAL A 131 5.46 -22.00 -13.71
C VAL A 131 6.31 -20.78 -14.02
N PRO A 132 7.64 -20.91 -14.17
CA PRO A 132 8.50 -19.79 -14.56
C PRO A 132 8.28 -19.39 -16.01
N VAL A 133 8.24 -18.08 -16.29
CA VAL A 133 8.09 -17.48 -17.62
C VAL A 133 9.12 -16.38 -17.78
N ILE A 134 9.96 -16.46 -18.80
CA ILE A 134 10.99 -15.46 -19.11
C ILE A 134 10.42 -14.50 -20.15
N ASN A 135 10.13 -13.27 -19.73
CA ASN A 135 9.47 -12.26 -20.54
C ASN A 135 10.45 -11.21 -21.09
N LYS A 136 9.97 -10.41 -22.03
CA LYS A 136 10.69 -9.31 -22.70
C LYS A 136 11.89 -9.76 -23.55
N ILE A 137 11.78 -10.90 -24.20
CA ILE A 137 12.82 -11.38 -25.13
C ILE A 137 13.05 -10.46 -26.34
N ASP A 138 12.12 -9.53 -26.59
CA ASP A 138 12.22 -8.49 -27.64
C ASP A 138 13.21 -7.38 -27.32
N LEU A 139 13.70 -7.28 -26.09
CA LEU A 139 14.64 -6.23 -25.70
C LEU A 139 16.06 -6.54 -26.19
N PRO A 140 16.82 -5.53 -26.65
CA PRO A 140 18.21 -5.74 -27.11
C PRO A 140 19.17 -6.27 -26.03
N ALA A 141 18.84 -6.03 -24.74
CA ALA A 141 19.62 -6.47 -23.59
C ALA A 141 19.13 -7.80 -23.00
N ALA A 142 18.14 -8.46 -23.64
CA ALA A 142 17.58 -9.71 -23.16
C ALA A 142 18.59 -10.86 -23.28
N ASP A 143 18.76 -11.61 -22.20
CA ASP A 143 19.55 -12.84 -22.13
C ASP A 143 18.76 -13.94 -21.39
N PRO A 144 17.81 -14.61 -22.10
CA PRO A 144 16.95 -15.60 -21.49
C PRO A 144 17.69 -16.81 -20.92
N ASP A 145 18.83 -17.21 -21.53
CA ASP A 145 19.60 -18.36 -21.05
C ASP A 145 20.30 -18.06 -19.72
N ARG A 146 20.87 -16.86 -19.59
CA ARG A 146 21.45 -16.38 -18.34
C ARG A 146 20.40 -16.33 -17.24
N VAL A 147 19.23 -15.73 -17.52
CA VAL A 147 18.14 -15.59 -16.54
C VAL A 147 17.58 -16.96 -16.14
N ALA A 148 17.43 -17.91 -17.07
CA ALA A 148 17.01 -19.26 -16.73
C ALA A 148 17.98 -19.92 -15.74
N SER A 149 19.30 -19.84 -16.01
CA SER A 149 20.33 -20.38 -15.11
C SER A 149 20.33 -19.69 -13.75
N GLU A 150 20.11 -18.37 -13.70
CA GLU A 150 20.01 -17.60 -12.46
C GLU A 150 18.82 -18.09 -11.61
N VAL A 151 17.65 -18.34 -12.22
CA VAL A 151 16.45 -18.86 -11.54
C VAL A 151 16.70 -20.26 -10.99
N GLU A 152 17.34 -21.13 -11.74
CA GLU A 152 17.69 -22.48 -11.31
C GLU A 152 18.67 -22.47 -10.13
N GLU A 153 19.69 -21.61 -10.18
CA GLU A 153 20.70 -21.53 -9.12
C GLU A 153 20.20 -20.87 -7.85
N VAL A 154 19.39 -19.81 -7.95
CA VAL A 154 18.99 -18.99 -6.82
C VAL A 154 17.69 -19.47 -6.18
N ILE A 155 16.70 -19.84 -7.00
CA ILE A 155 15.37 -20.24 -6.53
C ILE A 155 15.25 -21.77 -6.48
N GLY A 156 15.92 -22.46 -7.38
CA GLY A 156 15.84 -23.92 -7.51
C GLY A 156 14.67 -24.40 -8.37
N LEU A 157 14.05 -23.52 -9.17
CA LEU A 157 13.01 -23.88 -10.12
C LEU A 157 13.61 -24.37 -11.43
N ASP A 158 13.09 -25.47 -11.98
CA ASP A 158 13.48 -25.98 -13.30
C ASP A 158 12.98 -25.06 -14.42
N CYS A 159 13.90 -24.42 -15.13
CA CYS A 159 13.63 -23.55 -16.25
C CYS A 159 13.85 -24.20 -17.62
N SER A 160 14.12 -25.51 -17.68
CA SER A 160 14.39 -26.24 -18.93
C SER A 160 13.26 -26.11 -19.96
N ASN A 161 12.02 -26.01 -19.49
CA ASN A 161 10.81 -25.85 -20.30
C ASN A 161 10.11 -24.49 -20.07
N ALA A 162 10.78 -23.51 -19.46
CA ALA A 162 10.19 -22.21 -19.20
C ALA A 162 9.92 -21.47 -20.52
N PRO A 163 8.67 -21.03 -20.79
CA PRO A 163 8.33 -20.23 -21.95
C PRO A 163 9.17 -18.96 -22.02
N ARG A 164 9.72 -18.68 -23.21
CA ARG A 164 10.48 -17.46 -23.51
C ARG A 164 9.62 -16.57 -24.37
N VAL A 165 9.07 -15.51 -23.79
CA VAL A 165 7.99 -14.76 -24.39
C VAL A 165 8.28 -13.27 -24.51
N SER A 166 7.58 -12.61 -25.42
CA SER A 166 7.38 -11.17 -25.37
C SER A 166 5.89 -10.88 -25.23
N ALA A 167 5.45 -10.55 -24.02
CA ALA A 167 4.07 -10.12 -23.78
C ALA A 167 3.71 -8.87 -24.61
N LYS A 168 4.68 -8.00 -24.88
CA LYS A 168 4.50 -6.79 -25.70
C LYS A 168 4.17 -7.12 -27.15
N THR A 169 4.89 -8.03 -27.78
CA THR A 169 4.70 -8.39 -29.19
C THR A 169 3.70 -9.53 -29.38
N GLY A 170 3.41 -10.29 -28.32
CA GLY A 170 2.60 -11.52 -28.36
C GLY A 170 3.40 -12.77 -28.73
N GLU A 171 4.72 -12.68 -28.86
CA GLU A 171 5.58 -13.79 -29.28
C GLU A 171 5.59 -14.89 -28.20
N ASN A 172 5.32 -16.14 -28.62
CA ASN A 172 5.32 -17.36 -27.80
C ASN A 172 4.36 -17.37 -26.59
N VAL A 173 3.41 -16.43 -26.47
CA VAL A 173 2.53 -16.34 -25.28
C VAL A 173 1.58 -17.54 -25.18
N GLU A 174 1.22 -18.19 -26.29
CA GLU A 174 0.41 -19.42 -26.30
C GLU A 174 1.10 -20.56 -25.52
N GLU A 175 2.43 -20.63 -25.51
CA GLU A 175 3.18 -21.61 -24.73
C GLU A 175 2.91 -21.47 -23.21
N VAL A 176 2.63 -20.25 -22.74
CA VAL A 176 2.29 -20.02 -21.32
C VAL A 176 0.95 -20.70 -20.97
N LEU A 177 -0.06 -20.58 -21.85
CA LEU A 177 -1.36 -21.25 -21.65
C LEU A 177 -1.21 -22.78 -21.63
N GLU A 178 -0.42 -23.32 -22.55
CA GLU A 178 -0.13 -24.78 -22.59
C GLU A 178 0.60 -25.23 -21.31
N ARG A 179 1.57 -24.45 -20.82
CA ARG A 179 2.27 -24.78 -19.55
C ARG A 179 1.32 -24.70 -18.34
N ILE A 180 0.43 -23.71 -18.28
CA ILE A 180 -0.59 -23.61 -17.23
C ILE A 180 -1.46 -24.88 -17.21
N VAL A 181 -1.89 -25.35 -18.38
CA VAL A 181 -2.69 -26.58 -18.51
C VAL A 181 -1.93 -27.83 -18.06
N LEU A 182 -0.65 -27.94 -18.45
CA LEU A 182 0.17 -29.12 -18.20
C LEU A 182 0.70 -29.21 -16.77
N ASP A 183 1.19 -28.09 -16.22
CA ASP A 183 1.95 -28.09 -14.99
C ASP A 183 1.07 -27.81 -13.75
N ILE A 184 0.10 -26.90 -13.85
CA ILE A 184 -0.75 -26.56 -12.70
C ILE A 184 -1.77 -27.70 -12.48
N PRO A 185 -1.84 -28.27 -11.26
CA PRO A 185 -2.77 -29.36 -10.99
C PRO A 185 -4.22 -28.87 -10.97
N ALA A 186 -5.14 -29.79 -11.29
CA ALA A 186 -6.56 -29.55 -11.09
C ALA A 186 -6.88 -29.45 -9.57
N PRO A 187 -7.89 -28.65 -9.19
CA PRO A 187 -8.27 -28.56 -7.80
C PRO A 187 -8.82 -29.89 -7.26
N VAL A 188 -8.53 -30.16 -5.99
CA VAL A 188 -9.19 -31.25 -5.27
C VAL A 188 -10.64 -30.86 -4.99
N THR A 189 -11.60 -31.69 -5.38
CA THR A 189 -13.03 -31.35 -5.35
C THR A 189 -13.86 -32.41 -4.64
N ASP A 190 -14.83 -31.96 -3.81
CA ASP A 190 -15.90 -32.79 -3.24
C ASP A 190 -17.21 -31.99 -3.14
N ASP A 191 -18.12 -32.23 -4.08
CA ASP A 191 -19.43 -31.55 -4.12
C ASP A 191 -20.42 -32.04 -3.08
N ASN A 192 -20.16 -33.18 -2.45
CA ASN A 192 -21.04 -33.77 -1.46
C ASN A 192 -20.69 -33.39 -0.03
N ALA A 193 -19.53 -32.81 0.17
CA ALA A 193 -19.11 -32.27 1.46
C ALA A 193 -19.94 -31.02 1.86
N PRO A 194 -20.01 -30.68 3.15
CA PRO A 194 -20.51 -29.37 3.57
C PRO A 194 -19.75 -28.24 2.89
N LEU A 195 -20.47 -27.18 2.48
CA LEU A 195 -19.85 -26.04 1.80
C LEU A 195 -18.72 -25.44 2.66
N ARG A 196 -17.56 -25.28 2.05
CA ARG A 196 -16.46 -24.44 2.51
C ARG A 196 -15.96 -23.59 1.35
N ALA A 197 -16.31 -22.31 1.38
CA ALA A 197 -15.86 -21.33 0.39
C ALA A 197 -15.01 -20.26 1.07
N LEU A 198 -13.84 -19.97 0.51
CA LEU A 198 -12.91 -18.95 0.99
C LEU A 198 -13.26 -17.62 0.35
N ILE A 199 -13.51 -16.59 1.16
CA ILE A 199 -13.62 -15.22 0.66
C ILE A 199 -12.20 -14.67 0.48
N PHE A 200 -11.76 -14.49 -0.76
CA PHE A 200 -10.44 -13.93 -1.03
C PHE A 200 -10.48 -12.41 -1.31
N ASP A 201 -11.62 -11.86 -1.73
CA ASP A 201 -11.84 -10.42 -1.88
C ASP A 201 -13.32 -10.06 -1.77
N SER A 202 -13.63 -8.76 -1.65
CA SER A 202 -15.00 -8.25 -1.67
C SER A 202 -15.05 -6.84 -2.27
N VAL A 203 -16.20 -6.51 -2.83
CA VAL A 203 -16.46 -5.21 -3.44
C VAL A 203 -17.84 -4.70 -3.02
N TYR A 204 -17.94 -3.42 -2.74
CA TYR A 204 -19.22 -2.77 -2.53
C TYR A 204 -19.76 -2.21 -3.85
N ASP A 205 -20.95 -2.66 -4.23
CA ASP A 205 -21.70 -2.13 -5.36
C ASP A 205 -22.93 -1.39 -4.83
N SER A 206 -23.19 -0.19 -5.32
CA SER A 206 -24.30 0.66 -4.86
C SER A 206 -25.69 0.05 -5.10
N TYR A 207 -25.82 -0.90 -6.05
CA TYR A 207 -27.06 -1.56 -6.41
C TYR A 207 -27.20 -2.96 -5.82
N LYS A 208 -26.10 -3.75 -5.84
CA LYS A 208 -26.09 -5.14 -5.39
C LYS A 208 -25.69 -5.31 -3.92
N GLY A 209 -25.19 -4.26 -3.27
CA GLY A 209 -24.60 -4.32 -1.93
C GLY A 209 -23.21 -4.91 -1.95
N VAL A 210 -22.81 -5.64 -0.90
CA VAL A 210 -21.50 -6.31 -0.85
C VAL A 210 -21.54 -7.54 -1.74
N ILE A 211 -20.62 -7.59 -2.71
CA ILE A 211 -20.33 -8.74 -3.56
C ILE A 211 -19.08 -9.39 -2.97
N VAL A 212 -19.15 -10.67 -2.62
CA VAL A 212 -17.99 -11.42 -2.12
C VAL A 212 -17.44 -12.31 -3.22
N TYR A 213 -16.13 -12.27 -3.44
CA TYR A 213 -15.41 -13.17 -4.35
C TYR A 213 -14.95 -14.38 -3.57
N VAL A 214 -15.29 -15.55 -4.09
CA VAL A 214 -15.10 -16.80 -3.37
C VAL A 214 -14.42 -17.85 -4.23
N ARG A 215 -13.59 -18.65 -3.54
CA ARG A 215 -13.07 -19.91 -4.04
C ARG A 215 -13.83 -21.05 -3.33
N ILE A 216 -14.60 -21.83 -4.07
CA ILE A 216 -15.29 -23.00 -3.52
C ILE A 216 -14.27 -24.13 -3.36
N LYS A 217 -13.89 -24.43 -2.11
CA LYS A 217 -12.97 -25.54 -1.82
C LYS A 217 -13.73 -26.87 -1.74
N GLU A 218 -14.89 -26.88 -1.11
CA GLU A 218 -15.75 -28.06 -0.94
C GLU A 218 -17.23 -27.69 -1.01
N GLY A 219 -18.07 -28.64 -1.39
CA GLY A 219 -19.51 -28.46 -1.45
C GLY A 219 -19.95 -27.60 -2.64
N LYS A 220 -21.13 -27.03 -2.53
CA LYS A 220 -21.76 -26.18 -3.55
C LYS A 220 -22.70 -25.16 -2.93
N ILE A 221 -22.99 -24.10 -3.70
CA ILE A 221 -23.89 -23.02 -3.30
C ILE A 221 -24.68 -22.50 -4.51
N LYS A 222 -25.94 -22.15 -4.29
CA LYS A 222 -26.86 -21.65 -5.34
C LYS A 222 -27.76 -20.53 -4.80
N PRO A 223 -28.40 -19.77 -5.67
CA PRO A 223 -29.41 -18.78 -5.29
C PRO A 223 -30.53 -19.42 -4.46
N GLY A 224 -30.92 -18.73 -3.38
CA GLY A 224 -31.93 -19.22 -2.41
C GLY A 224 -31.35 -19.97 -1.20
N ASP A 225 -30.12 -20.43 -1.25
CA ASP A 225 -29.46 -21.04 -0.08
C ASP A 225 -29.24 -19.97 1.01
N THR A 226 -29.27 -20.40 2.27
CA THR A 226 -28.86 -19.54 3.39
C THR A 226 -27.40 -19.77 3.70
N MET A 227 -26.55 -18.82 3.31
CA MET A 227 -25.14 -18.85 3.66
C MET A 227 -24.89 -18.33 5.08
N ARG A 228 -23.84 -18.83 5.72
CA ARG A 228 -23.37 -18.42 7.03
C ARG A 228 -21.87 -18.08 6.98
N MET A 229 -21.52 -16.92 7.46
CA MET A 229 -20.13 -16.52 7.71
C MET A 229 -19.61 -17.23 8.97
N MET A 230 -18.49 -17.92 8.90
CA MET A 230 -18.03 -18.73 10.05
C MET A 230 -17.39 -17.88 11.15
N ALA A 231 -16.72 -16.78 10.80
CA ALA A 231 -16.08 -15.90 11.78
C ALA A 231 -17.07 -15.01 12.54
N THR A 232 -18.07 -14.44 11.85
CA THR A 232 -19.04 -13.54 12.47
C THR A 232 -20.33 -14.25 12.90
N GLY A 233 -20.63 -15.40 12.31
CA GLY A 233 -21.89 -16.11 12.50
C GLY A 233 -23.09 -15.49 11.78
N ALA A 234 -22.88 -14.39 11.04
CA ALA A 234 -23.92 -13.73 10.27
C ALA A 234 -24.49 -14.64 9.16
N GLN A 235 -25.78 -14.55 8.91
CA GLN A 235 -26.47 -15.36 7.93
C GLN A 235 -27.19 -14.48 6.90
N PHE A 236 -27.09 -14.88 5.63
CA PHE A 236 -27.68 -14.15 4.52
C PHE A 236 -28.26 -15.13 3.50
N THR A 237 -29.37 -14.75 2.86
CA THR A 237 -29.90 -15.50 1.73
C THR A 237 -29.15 -15.12 0.47
N VAL A 238 -28.62 -16.09 -0.24
CA VAL A 238 -27.93 -15.92 -1.52
C VAL A 238 -28.93 -15.44 -2.56
N VAL A 239 -28.62 -14.31 -3.19
CA VAL A 239 -29.46 -13.73 -4.25
C VAL A 239 -29.00 -14.20 -5.62
N GLU A 240 -27.71 -14.14 -5.88
CA GLU A 240 -27.08 -14.51 -7.14
C GLU A 240 -25.71 -15.10 -6.90
N VAL A 241 -25.33 -16.07 -7.71
CA VAL A 241 -23.96 -16.60 -7.83
C VAL A 241 -23.53 -16.57 -9.28
N GLY A 242 -22.24 -16.54 -9.56
CA GLY A 242 -21.76 -16.54 -10.93
C GLY A 242 -20.26 -16.39 -11.05
N TYR A 243 -19.81 -16.18 -12.29
CA TYR A 243 -18.41 -16.05 -12.65
C TYR A 243 -18.06 -14.62 -13.04
N MET A 244 -16.81 -14.24 -12.77
CA MET A 244 -16.25 -12.98 -13.24
C MET A 244 -15.64 -13.17 -14.61
N ARG A 245 -16.12 -12.43 -15.61
CA ARG A 245 -15.45 -12.25 -16.91
C ARG A 245 -14.66 -10.94 -16.86
N ALA A 246 -13.76 -10.72 -17.80
CA ALA A 246 -12.91 -9.53 -17.81
C ALA A 246 -13.68 -8.19 -17.78
N THR A 247 -14.88 -8.14 -18.37
CA THR A 247 -15.68 -6.90 -18.46
C THR A 247 -17.10 -7.03 -17.89
N SER A 248 -17.49 -8.20 -17.37
CA SER A 248 -18.87 -8.45 -16.93
C SER A 248 -18.94 -9.55 -15.87
N MET A 249 -20.06 -9.57 -15.15
CA MET A 249 -20.46 -10.65 -14.26
C MET A 249 -21.43 -11.56 -15.00
N GLU A 250 -21.14 -12.87 -15.02
CA GLU A 250 -21.97 -13.88 -15.66
C GLU A 250 -22.69 -14.72 -14.60
N PRO A 251 -24.02 -14.56 -14.41
CA PRO A 251 -24.77 -15.35 -13.45
C PRO A 251 -24.75 -16.84 -13.79
N ALA A 252 -24.72 -17.68 -12.74
CA ALA A 252 -24.76 -19.14 -12.85
C ALA A 252 -25.87 -19.72 -11.98
N ASP A 253 -26.29 -20.96 -12.29
CA ASP A 253 -27.30 -21.66 -11.53
C ASP A 253 -26.76 -22.12 -10.16
N GLU A 254 -25.51 -22.51 -10.11
CA GLU A 254 -24.78 -22.89 -8.88
C GLU A 254 -23.27 -22.71 -9.07
N LEU A 255 -22.53 -22.57 -7.96
CA LEU A 255 -21.07 -22.72 -7.89
C LEU A 255 -20.74 -24.01 -7.16
N THR A 256 -19.78 -24.77 -7.71
CA THR A 256 -19.38 -26.09 -7.22
C THR A 256 -17.92 -26.12 -6.78
N SER A 257 -17.51 -27.18 -6.05
CA SER A 257 -16.13 -27.31 -5.59
C SER A 257 -15.13 -27.21 -6.75
N GLY A 258 -14.06 -26.48 -6.56
CA GLY A 258 -13.04 -26.22 -7.58
C GLY A 258 -13.19 -24.86 -8.28
N GLU A 259 -14.36 -24.26 -8.29
CA GLU A 259 -14.64 -23.03 -9.04
C GLU A 259 -14.32 -21.77 -8.25
N VAL A 260 -14.00 -20.71 -8.99
CA VAL A 260 -13.83 -19.32 -8.52
C VAL A 260 -15.00 -18.50 -9.04
N GLY A 261 -15.66 -17.76 -8.17
CA GLY A 261 -16.83 -16.98 -8.58
C GLY A 261 -17.19 -15.89 -7.56
N TYR A 262 -18.40 -15.35 -7.72
CA TYR A 262 -18.94 -14.35 -6.81
C TYR A 262 -20.26 -14.79 -6.20
N ILE A 263 -20.57 -14.24 -5.04
CA ILE A 263 -21.86 -14.38 -4.35
C ILE A 263 -22.38 -12.99 -4.01
N THR A 264 -23.66 -12.74 -4.29
CA THR A 264 -24.40 -11.59 -3.77
C THR A 264 -25.49 -12.06 -2.81
N ALA A 265 -25.63 -11.39 -1.67
CA ALA A 265 -26.55 -11.83 -0.63
C ALA A 265 -27.18 -10.67 0.15
N SER A 266 -27.31 -9.48 -0.46
CA SER A 266 -27.87 -8.28 0.18
C SER A 266 -27.23 -7.94 1.54
N ILE A 267 -25.94 -8.16 1.67
CA ILE A 267 -25.17 -7.83 2.86
C ILE A 267 -25.13 -6.30 2.98
N LYS A 268 -25.67 -5.77 4.07
CA LYS A 268 -25.74 -4.32 4.30
C LYS A 268 -24.61 -3.82 5.19
N THR A 269 -24.15 -4.66 6.08
CA THR A 269 -23.13 -4.33 7.05
C THR A 269 -21.83 -5.02 6.64
N VAL A 270 -20.85 -4.24 6.40
CA VAL A 270 -19.55 -4.63 5.86
C VAL A 270 -18.75 -5.49 6.81
N SER A 271 -18.80 -5.17 8.10
CA SER A 271 -18.15 -5.96 9.13
C SER A 271 -18.62 -7.42 9.20
N ASP A 272 -19.75 -7.73 8.53
CA ASP A 272 -20.31 -9.08 8.50
C ASP A 272 -19.65 -9.97 7.44
N ALA A 273 -19.05 -9.40 6.39
CA ALA A 273 -18.38 -10.13 5.31
C ALA A 273 -16.88 -9.77 5.31
N ARG A 274 -16.10 -10.47 6.10
CA ARG A 274 -14.66 -10.23 6.18
C ARG A 274 -13.92 -11.05 5.13
N VAL A 275 -12.98 -10.42 4.45
CA VAL A 275 -12.05 -11.13 3.59
C VAL A 275 -11.22 -12.10 4.43
N GLY A 276 -11.07 -13.33 3.95
CA GLY A 276 -10.43 -14.43 4.69
C GLY A 276 -11.39 -15.26 5.54
N ASP A 277 -12.68 -14.90 5.62
CA ASP A 277 -13.68 -15.73 6.27
C ASP A 277 -14.08 -16.93 5.39
N THR A 278 -14.62 -17.92 6.02
CA THR A 278 -15.19 -19.10 5.37
C THR A 278 -16.70 -18.98 5.31
N VAL A 279 -17.24 -19.11 4.11
CA VAL A 279 -18.68 -19.25 3.89
C VAL A 279 -19.07 -20.72 3.95
N THR A 280 -20.12 -21.01 4.72
CA THR A 280 -20.79 -22.33 4.76
C THR A 280 -22.29 -22.16 4.60
N THR A 281 -23.04 -23.25 4.46
CA THR A 281 -24.52 -23.21 4.47
C THR A 281 -25.05 -23.33 5.89
N ALA A 282 -26.15 -22.62 6.19
CA ALA A 282 -26.78 -22.69 7.51
C ALA A 282 -27.45 -24.06 7.76
N GLU A 283 -27.91 -24.72 6.68
CA GLU A 283 -28.61 -26.03 6.77
C GLU A 283 -27.65 -27.18 7.05
N ASN A 284 -26.45 -27.16 6.44
CA ASN A 284 -25.41 -28.19 6.62
C ASN A 284 -24.05 -27.50 6.84
N PRO A 285 -23.82 -26.92 8.04
CA PRO A 285 -22.62 -26.13 8.29
C PRO A 285 -21.39 -27.01 8.40
N ALA A 286 -20.28 -26.54 7.80
CA ALA A 286 -18.97 -27.12 8.01
C ALA A 286 -18.56 -27.00 9.49
N LYS A 287 -17.80 -27.96 9.98
CA LYS A 287 -17.34 -28.00 11.38
C LYS A 287 -16.18 -27.06 11.65
N GLU A 288 -15.29 -26.95 10.68
CA GLU A 288 -14.03 -26.18 10.79
C GLU A 288 -13.93 -25.19 9.64
N PRO A 289 -13.52 -23.94 9.92
CA PRO A 289 -13.24 -22.99 8.86
C PRO A 289 -12.00 -23.44 8.06
N LEU A 290 -11.86 -22.90 6.86
CA LEU A 290 -10.61 -22.95 6.11
C LEU A 290 -9.53 -22.19 6.90
N ALA A 291 -8.27 -22.53 6.67
CA ALA A 291 -7.17 -21.75 7.23
C ALA A 291 -7.36 -20.28 6.77
N GLY A 292 -7.74 -19.44 7.71
CA GLY A 292 -7.99 -18.02 7.44
C GLY A 292 -6.69 -17.24 7.33
N TYR A 293 -6.77 -16.06 6.76
CA TYR A 293 -5.63 -15.16 6.70
C TYR A 293 -5.27 -14.63 8.09
N ARG A 294 -4.00 -14.42 8.32
CA ARG A 294 -3.54 -13.69 9.51
C ARG A 294 -4.05 -12.25 9.40
N LYS A 295 -4.57 -11.72 10.50
CA LYS A 295 -4.91 -10.30 10.57
C LYS A 295 -3.62 -9.50 10.38
N VAL A 296 -3.57 -8.66 9.36
CA VAL A 296 -2.45 -7.75 9.17
C VAL A 296 -2.65 -6.55 10.08
N ASN A 297 -1.62 -6.20 10.81
CA ASN A 297 -1.62 -4.98 11.61
C ASN A 297 -1.05 -3.85 10.77
N PRO A 298 -1.69 -2.67 10.79
CA PRO A 298 -1.12 -1.49 10.16
C PRO A 298 0.27 -1.17 10.71
N MET A 299 1.13 -0.67 9.85
CA MET A 299 2.52 -0.34 10.16
C MET A 299 2.77 1.17 10.19
N VAL A 300 2.03 1.90 9.37
CA VAL A 300 2.15 3.35 9.20
C VAL A 300 0.84 3.99 9.62
N PHE A 301 0.91 5.03 10.42
CA PHE A 301 -0.26 5.74 10.94
C PHE A 301 -0.16 7.22 10.63
N CYS A 302 -1.27 7.82 10.17
CA CYS A 302 -1.37 9.27 10.09
C CYS A 302 -2.79 9.73 10.40
N GLY A 303 -2.93 10.98 10.81
CA GLY A 303 -4.23 11.64 10.90
C GLY A 303 -4.66 12.11 9.51
N VAL A 304 -5.92 11.86 9.16
CA VAL A 304 -6.57 12.32 7.93
C VAL A 304 -7.72 13.23 8.30
N TYR A 305 -7.68 14.47 7.84
CA TYR A 305 -8.63 15.51 8.19
C TYR A 305 -9.22 16.12 6.92
N PRO A 306 -10.52 16.44 6.90
CA PRO A 306 -11.07 17.21 5.78
C PRO A 306 -10.57 18.66 5.86
N ALA A 307 -10.26 19.27 4.73
CA ALA A 307 -9.85 20.67 4.67
C ALA A 307 -10.98 21.61 5.14
N ASP A 308 -12.26 21.27 4.84
CA ASP A 308 -13.44 21.90 5.42
C ASP A 308 -14.06 20.96 6.47
N GLY A 309 -14.16 21.43 7.71
CA GLY A 309 -14.76 20.66 8.81
C GLY A 309 -16.22 20.22 8.56
N ALA A 310 -16.92 20.81 7.60
CA ALA A 310 -18.25 20.38 7.18
C ALA A 310 -18.24 19.01 6.50
N ASP A 311 -17.12 18.60 5.92
CA ASP A 311 -16.96 17.32 5.20
C ASP A 311 -16.57 16.15 6.12
N TYR A 312 -16.55 16.32 7.45
CA TYR A 312 -16.22 15.24 8.39
C TYR A 312 -17.09 13.98 8.21
N GLU A 313 -18.41 14.15 8.07
CA GLU A 313 -19.34 13.04 7.87
C GLU A 313 -19.12 12.37 6.49
N ASN A 314 -18.83 13.16 5.45
CA ASN A 314 -18.51 12.65 4.12
C ASN A 314 -17.21 11.81 4.16
N LEU A 315 -16.19 12.28 4.89
CA LEU A 315 -14.93 11.55 5.08
C LEU A 315 -15.17 10.24 5.83
N ARG A 316 -16.00 10.25 6.90
CA ARG A 316 -16.35 9.02 7.61
C ARG A 316 -16.97 7.99 6.69
N ASP A 317 -17.99 8.40 5.93
CA ASP A 317 -18.73 7.51 5.02
C ASP A 317 -17.82 6.99 3.89
N ALA A 318 -16.86 7.81 3.42
CA ALA A 318 -15.87 7.41 2.43
C ALA A 318 -14.89 6.37 2.99
N LEU A 319 -14.36 6.59 4.20
CA LEU A 319 -13.47 5.64 4.88
C LEU A 319 -14.19 4.30 5.16
N GLU A 320 -15.45 4.34 5.58
CA GLU A 320 -16.26 3.14 5.78
C GLU A 320 -16.41 2.34 4.48
N LYS A 321 -16.68 3.01 3.35
CA LYS A 321 -16.76 2.35 2.03
C LYS A 321 -15.41 1.82 1.55
N LEU A 322 -14.32 2.57 1.77
CA LEU A 322 -12.98 2.10 1.40
C LEU A 322 -12.57 0.87 2.21
N GLN A 323 -12.83 0.85 3.52
CA GLN A 323 -12.53 -0.30 4.38
C GLN A 323 -13.26 -1.58 3.95
N LEU A 324 -14.39 -1.46 3.21
CA LEU A 324 -15.07 -2.57 2.56
C LEU A 324 -14.23 -3.27 1.53
N ASN A 325 -13.55 -2.46 0.75
CA ASN A 325 -12.74 -2.90 -0.37
C ASN A 325 -11.30 -3.17 0.05
N ASP A 326 -10.91 -2.72 1.25
CA ASP A 326 -9.56 -2.82 1.77
C ASP A 326 -9.59 -3.16 3.27
N ALA A 327 -9.50 -4.46 3.56
CA ALA A 327 -9.54 -4.96 4.94
C ALA A 327 -8.29 -4.60 5.77
N SER A 328 -7.25 -4.07 5.14
CA SER A 328 -6.02 -3.64 5.80
C SER A 328 -6.10 -2.20 6.33
N LEU A 329 -7.01 -1.39 5.78
CA LEU A 329 -7.27 -0.04 6.27
C LEU A 329 -7.95 -0.09 7.64
N SER A 330 -7.34 0.56 8.63
CA SER A 330 -7.96 0.81 9.94
C SER A 330 -8.12 2.30 10.16
N TYR A 331 -9.19 2.71 10.82
CA TYR A 331 -9.39 4.11 11.19
C TYR A 331 -10.17 4.22 12.50
N GLU A 332 -9.88 5.28 13.23
CA GLU A 332 -10.59 5.67 14.46
C GLU A 332 -10.74 7.18 14.52
N PRO A 333 -11.81 7.70 15.15
CA PRO A 333 -12.00 9.14 15.30
C PRO A 333 -10.83 9.80 16.03
N GLU A 334 -10.36 10.92 15.52
CA GLU A 334 -9.31 11.73 16.11
C GLU A 334 -9.70 13.21 16.10
N THR A 335 -9.16 13.97 17.04
CA THR A 335 -9.37 15.42 17.12
C THR A 335 -8.03 16.13 17.25
N SER A 336 -7.77 17.07 16.36
CA SER A 336 -6.62 17.96 16.40
C SER A 336 -7.06 19.36 16.82
N GLY A 337 -6.27 20.01 17.67
CA GLY A 337 -6.49 21.41 18.05
C GLY A 337 -6.35 22.36 16.85
N ALA A 338 -5.54 22.00 15.86
CA ALA A 338 -5.28 22.81 14.68
C ALA A 338 -6.22 22.50 13.51
N LEU A 339 -6.59 21.21 13.29
CA LEU A 339 -7.34 20.73 12.12
C LEU A 339 -8.79 20.35 12.42
N GLY A 340 -9.19 20.32 13.71
CA GLY A 340 -10.55 19.93 14.10
C GLY A 340 -10.76 18.42 14.15
N PHE A 341 -11.93 17.96 13.70
CA PHE A 341 -12.30 16.55 13.70
C PHE A 341 -11.80 15.84 12.46
N GLY A 342 -11.24 14.63 12.61
CA GLY A 342 -10.73 13.78 11.57
C GLY A 342 -10.63 12.34 12.03
N PHE A 343 -9.76 11.57 11.38
CA PHE A 343 -9.56 10.16 11.69
C PHE A 343 -8.06 9.83 11.75
N ARG A 344 -7.68 9.06 12.76
CA ARG A 344 -6.40 8.36 12.80
C ARG A 344 -6.50 7.11 11.96
N CYS A 345 -5.77 7.08 10.84
CA CYS A 345 -5.79 5.96 9.90
C CYS A 345 -4.49 5.15 10.00
N GLY A 346 -4.61 3.83 9.87
CA GLY A 346 -3.49 2.91 9.81
C GLY A 346 -3.42 2.23 8.46
N PHE A 347 -2.20 2.13 7.92
CA PHE A 347 -1.87 1.67 6.57
C PHE A 347 -0.78 0.61 6.61
N LEU A 348 -0.65 -0.19 5.56
CA LEU A 348 0.41 -1.20 5.41
C LEU A 348 1.77 -0.56 5.16
N GLY A 349 1.82 0.51 4.38
CA GLY A 349 3.02 1.24 4.03
C GLY A 349 2.68 2.61 3.45
N LEU A 350 3.68 3.31 2.91
CA LEU A 350 3.49 4.63 2.31
C LEU A 350 2.69 4.59 1.01
N LEU A 351 2.98 3.65 0.13
CA LEU A 351 2.24 3.52 -1.12
C LEU A 351 0.76 3.26 -0.86
N HIS A 352 0.45 2.42 0.15
CA HIS A 352 -0.92 2.19 0.57
C HIS A 352 -1.58 3.49 1.08
N LEU A 353 -0.88 4.30 1.89
CA LEU A 353 -1.36 5.60 2.36
C LEU A 353 -1.67 6.53 1.19
N GLU A 354 -0.74 6.68 0.24
CA GLU A 354 -0.91 7.54 -0.93
C GLU A 354 -2.11 7.12 -1.78
N ILE A 355 -2.27 5.81 -2.01
CA ILE A 355 -3.39 5.27 -2.79
C ILE A 355 -4.72 5.57 -2.10
N ILE A 356 -4.83 5.33 -0.79
CA ILE A 356 -6.05 5.63 -0.04
C ILE A 356 -6.35 7.13 -0.05
N GLN A 357 -5.34 7.99 0.11
CA GLN A 357 -5.52 9.43 0.03
C GLN A 357 -6.02 9.86 -1.35
N GLU A 358 -5.36 9.42 -2.43
CA GLU A 358 -5.79 9.76 -3.79
C GLU A 358 -7.19 9.24 -4.12
N ARG A 359 -7.57 8.07 -3.60
CA ARG A 359 -8.92 7.53 -3.75
C ARG A 359 -9.96 8.39 -3.03
N LEU A 360 -9.68 8.81 -1.80
CA LEU A 360 -10.56 9.73 -1.05
C LEU A 360 -10.74 11.05 -1.80
N GLU A 361 -9.68 11.59 -2.38
CA GLU A 361 -9.71 12.84 -3.14
C GLU A 361 -10.44 12.69 -4.48
N ARG A 362 -10.18 11.61 -5.26
CA ARG A 362 -10.72 11.45 -6.61
C ARG A 362 -12.09 10.77 -6.68
N GLU A 363 -12.32 9.72 -5.88
CA GLU A 363 -13.57 8.94 -5.92
C GLU A 363 -14.67 9.60 -5.08
N TYR A 364 -14.30 10.35 -4.03
CA TYR A 364 -15.24 10.95 -3.09
C TYR A 364 -15.23 12.48 -3.06
N ASP A 365 -14.40 13.11 -3.92
CA ASP A 365 -14.30 14.58 -4.07
C ASP A 365 -14.03 15.30 -2.73
N LEU A 366 -13.07 14.75 -1.94
CA LEU A 366 -12.70 15.27 -0.63
C LEU A 366 -11.35 15.98 -0.71
N ASP A 367 -11.30 17.23 -0.22
CA ASP A 367 -10.03 17.91 0.02
C ASP A 367 -9.49 17.51 1.40
N LEU A 368 -8.28 16.93 1.46
CA LEU A 368 -7.73 16.33 2.67
C LEU A 368 -6.44 17.00 3.14
N VAL A 369 -6.26 17.02 4.44
CA VAL A 369 -4.98 17.35 5.11
C VAL A 369 -4.52 16.13 5.89
N THR A 370 -3.34 15.62 5.56
CA THR A 370 -2.72 14.49 6.27
C THR A 370 -1.63 14.98 7.22
N THR A 371 -1.51 14.34 8.38
CA THR A 371 -0.40 14.58 9.30
C THR A 371 0.84 13.80 8.88
N VAL A 372 1.97 14.10 9.51
CA VAL A 372 3.21 13.33 9.27
C VAL A 372 2.98 11.85 9.60
N PRO A 373 3.30 10.92 8.69
CA PRO A 373 3.22 9.49 8.98
C PRO A 373 4.11 9.09 10.17
N SER A 374 3.67 8.13 10.93
CA SER A 374 4.32 7.66 12.16
C SER A 374 4.22 6.13 12.25
N VAL A 375 5.13 5.52 12.99
CA VAL A 375 5.07 4.10 13.34
C VAL A 375 4.60 3.94 14.79
N ILE A 376 4.32 2.71 15.22
CA ILE A 376 4.05 2.42 16.63
C ILE A 376 5.37 2.40 17.39
N TYR A 377 5.48 3.21 18.44
CA TYR A 377 6.59 3.21 19.39
C TYR A 377 6.15 2.59 20.71
N LYS A 378 7.05 1.88 21.38
CA LYS A 378 6.86 1.38 22.74
C LYS A 378 7.60 2.27 23.72
N ILE A 379 6.87 2.90 24.63
CA ILE A 379 7.45 3.79 25.64
C ILE A 379 7.35 3.12 27.00
N HIS A 380 8.50 2.85 27.59
CA HIS A 380 8.62 2.30 28.93
C HIS A 380 8.65 3.44 29.92
N LEU A 381 7.69 3.48 30.84
CA LEU A 381 7.56 4.54 31.82
C LEU A 381 8.32 4.20 33.11
N THR A 382 8.65 5.23 33.88
CA THR A 382 9.38 5.10 35.16
C THR A 382 8.59 4.35 36.23
N ASP A 383 7.27 4.21 36.09
CA ASP A 383 6.41 3.39 36.96
C ASP A 383 6.40 1.89 36.58
N GLY A 384 7.12 1.51 35.52
CA GLY A 384 7.23 0.15 35.01
C GLY A 384 6.14 -0.24 34.00
N SER A 385 5.21 0.66 33.67
CA SER A 385 4.23 0.41 32.61
C SER A 385 4.83 0.64 31.22
N VAL A 386 4.23 -0.03 30.21
CA VAL A 386 4.61 0.13 28.80
C VAL A 386 3.38 0.59 28.04
N ILE A 387 3.54 1.65 27.27
CA ILE A 387 2.48 2.19 26.41
C ILE A 387 2.93 2.14 24.96
N GLU A 388 2.00 1.79 24.07
CA GLU A 388 2.19 1.87 22.63
C GLU A 388 1.64 3.20 22.11
N ILE A 389 2.43 3.89 21.31
CA ILE A 389 2.12 5.22 20.79
C ILE A 389 2.32 5.23 19.28
N ASP A 390 1.25 5.50 18.57
CA ASP A 390 1.24 5.75 17.11
C ASP A 390 1.08 7.25 16.79
N ASN A 391 0.57 8.03 17.76
CA ASN A 391 0.32 9.47 17.64
C ASN A 391 1.31 10.28 18.49
N PRO A 392 2.09 11.20 17.90
CA PRO A 392 3.02 12.05 18.63
C PRO A 392 2.38 12.90 19.74
N THR A 393 1.07 13.21 19.63
CA THR A 393 0.37 13.99 20.67
C THR A 393 0.28 13.27 22.00
N HIS A 394 0.29 11.93 21.98
CA HIS A 394 0.24 11.08 23.17
C HIS A 394 1.62 10.80 23.79
N TYR A 395 2.69 11.38 23.22
CA TYR A 395 4.05 11.18 23.74
C TYR A 395 4.17 11.75 25.16
N PRO A 396 4.57 10.93 26.17
CA PRO A 396 4.63 11.36 27.57
C PRO A 396 5.68 12.46 27.80
N ASP A 397 5.54 13.13 28.94
CA ASP A 397 6.59 14.03 29.42
C ASP A 397 7.92 13.25 29.57
N PRO A 398 9.03 13.76 29.06
CA PRO A 398 10.34 13.09 29.13
C PRO A 398 10.76 12.66 30.54
N VAL A 399 10.28 13.33 31.60
CA VAL A 399 10.55 12.97 32.99
C VAL A 399 9.95 11.63 33.40
N ASN A 400 8.85 11.22 32.73
CA ASN A 400 8.15 9.98 33.03
C ASN A 400 8.65 8.81 32.17
N ILE A 401 9.57 9.03 31.22
CA ILE A 401 10.09 8.01 30.32
C ILE A 401 11.37 7.42 30.90
N ASP A 402 11.42 6.08 31.05
CA ASP A 402 12.65 5.34 31.34
C ASP A 402 13.45 5.12 30.07
N TYR A 403 12.83 4.51 29.05
CA TYR A 403 13.38 4.39 27.70
C TYR A 403 12.28 4.17 26.65
N SER A 404 12.65 4.35 25.40
CA SER A 404 11.77 4.15 24.24
C SER A 404 12.30 3.08 23.31
N GLU A 405 11.40 2.37 22.64
CA GLU A 405 11.72 1.40 21.59
C GLU A 405 11.02 1.76 20.30
N GLU A 406 11.71 1.51 19.18
CA GLU A 406 11.18 1.65 17.83
C GLU A 406 11.26 0.31 17.08
N PRO A 407 10.34 0.06 16.10
CA PRO A 407 10.39 -1.16 15.29
C PRO A 407 11.57 -1.12 14.31
N PHE A 408 12.27 -2.25 14.20
CA PHE A 408 13.34 -2.49 13.24
C PHE A 408 12.90 -3.46 12.17
N THR A 409 13.57 -3.39 11.03
CA THR A 409 13.34 -4.25 9.88
C THR A 409 14.62 -4.89 9.42
N ASN A 410 14.51 -6.10 8.84
CA ASN A 410 15.53 -6.65 7.95
C ASN A 410 15.23 -6.17 6.54
N ALA A 411 16.11 -5.40 5.97
CA ALA A 411 16.00 -4.82 4.65
C ALA A 411 16.93 -5.52 3.66
N HIS A 412 16.37 -6.21 2.67
CA HIS A 412 17.10 -6.83 1.57
C HIS A 412 17.14 -5.87 0.38
N ILE A 413 18.35 -5.52 -0.05
CA ILE A 413 18.57 -4.60 -1.17
C ILE A 413 19.35 -5.33 -2.25
N TYR A 414 18.68 -5.55 -3.38
CA TYR A 414 19.24 -6.24 -4.55
C TYR A 414 19.72 -5.21 -5.55
N SER A 415 20.99 -5.31 -5.97
CA SER A 415 21.58 -4.30 -6.85
C SER A 415 22.79 -4.84 -7.62
N PRO A 416 23.14 -4.25 -8.77
CA PRO A 416 24.45 -4.45 -9.36
C PRO A 416 25.59 -4.00 -8.42
N PRO A 417 26.77 -4.68 -8.44
CA PRO A 417 27.88 -4.40 -7.53
C PRO A 417 28.41 -2.96 -7.57
N GLU A 418 28.25 -2.28 -8.70
CA GLU A 418 28.72 -0.90 -8.90
C GLU A 418 28.01 0.12 -7.98
N TYR A 419 26.79 -0.18 -7.50
CA TYR A 419 26.01 0.71 -6.63
C TYR A 419 26.14 0.39 -5.13
N VAL A 420 26.86 -0.67 -4.75
CA VAL A 420 27.04 -1.09 -3.35
C VAL A 420 27.47 0.07 -2.45
N GLY A 421 28.45 0.87 -2.88
CA GLY A 421 28.92 2.03 -2.12
C GLY A 421 27.83 3.06 -1.85
N ALA A 422 27.07 3.43 -2.87
CA ALA A 422 25.96 4.40 -2.74
C ALA A 422 24.82 3.87 -1.85
N ILE A 423 24.54 2.57 -1.89
CA ILE A 423 23.55 1.90 -1.04
C ILE A 423 24.01 1.89 0.41
N MET A 424 25.27 1.54 0.65
CA MET A 424 25.84 1.53 2.01
C MET A 424 25.83 2.93 2.64
N ASP A 425 26.16 3.97 1.87
CA ASP A 425 26.10 5.36 2.32
C ASP A 425 24.65 5.75 2.68
N LEU A 426 23.67 5.42 1.83
CA LEU A 426 22.25 5.68 2.11
C LEU A 426 21.79 4.97 3.39
N CYS A 427 22.07 3.68 3.53
CA CYS A 427 21.67 2.91 4.71
C CYS A 427 22.33 3.46 5.99
N GLN A 428 23.58 3.89 5.92
CA GLN A 428 24.28 4.51 7.06
C GLN A 428 23.68 5.87 7.42
N GLU A 429 23.32 6.69 6.45
CA GLU A 429 22.57 7.94 6.66
C GLU A 429 21.24 7.69 7.37
N ARG A 430 20.61 6.53 7.14
CA ARG A 430 19.33 6.09 7.73
C ARG A 430 19.49 5.23 8.98
N ARG A 431 20.61 5.33 9.70
CA ARG A 431 20.90 4.60 10.94
C ARG A 431 20.93 3.07 10.77
N GLY A 432 21.15 2.61 9.54
CA GLY A 432 21.21 1.19 9.22
C GLY A 432 22.43 0.49 9.80
N VAL A 433 22.23 -0.76 10.21
CA VAL A 433 23.28 -1.66 10.68
C VAL A 433 23.51 -2.72 9.62
N PHE A 434 24.68 -2.70 9.00
CA PHE A 434 25.07 -3.71 8.02
C PHE A 434 25.13 -5.09 8.67
N LYS A 435 24.52 -6.10 8.03
CA LYS A 435 24.53 -7.49 8.48
C LYS A 435 25.34 -8.40 7.58
N ASN A 436 25.00 -8.43 6.31
CA ASN A 436 25.61 -9.33 5.36
C ASN A 436 25.55 -8.76 3.95
N MET A 437 26.39 -9.28 3.07
CA MET A 437 26.34 -9.05 1.64
C MET A 437 26.68 -10.36 0.93
N THR A 438 25.78 -10.82 0.08
CA THR A 438 25.92 -12.07 -0.66
C THR A 438 25.84 -11.80 -2.16
N TYR A 439 26.78 -12.33 -2.92
CA TYR A 439 26.67 -12.33 -4.37
C TYR A 439 25.70 -13.44 -4.79
N ILE A 440 24.55 -13.04 -5.33
CA ILE A 440 23.55 -13.96 -5.85
C ILE A 440 23.99 -14.45 -7.25
N ALA A 441 24.49 -13.52 -8.06
CA ALA A 441 25.07 -13.80 -9.37
C ALA A 441 26.33 -12.95 -9.55
N SER A 442 27.04 -13.15 -10.68
CA SER A 442 28.27 -12.41 -10.96
C SER A 442 28.06 -10.89 -11.07
N ASP A 443 26.86 -10.47 -11.43
CA ASP A 443 26.45 -9.09 -11.68
C ASP A 443 25.40 -8.59 -10.66
N ARG A 444 25.09 -9.37 -9.60
CA ARG A 444 24.07 -9.02 -8.61
C ARG A 444 24.43 -9.38 -7.17
N VAL A 445 24.14 -8.46 -6.27
CA VAL A 445 24.36 -8.63 -4.83
C VAL A 445 23.06 -8.44 -4.06
N ASP A 446 22.87 -9.22 -3.01
CA ASP A 446 21.92 -8.98 -1.92
C ASP A 446 22.66 -8.36 -0.74
N ILE A 447 22.22 -7.19 -0.32
CA ILE A 447 22.79 -6.46 0.79
C ILE A 447 21.76 -6.41 1.91
N LEU A 448 22.04 -7.09 3.02
CA LEU A 448 21.16 -7.15 4.18
C LEU A 448 21.55 -6.07 5.20
N TYR A 449 20.60 -5.19 5.49
CA TYR A 449 20.68 -4.20 6.54
C TYR A 449 19.56 -4.36 7.56
N GLU A 450 19.84 -4.06 8.81
CA GLU A 450 18.79 -3.74 9.78
C GLU A 450 18.59 -2.24 9.79
N LEU A 451 17.35 -1.80 9.56
CA LEU A 451 16.94 -0.39 9.48
C LEU A 451 15.76 -0.13 10.42
N PRO A 452 15.72 1.01 11.12
CA PRO A 452 14.50 1.43 11.81
C PRO A 452 13.38 1.67 10.80
N LEU A 453 12.19 1.14 11.07
CA LEU A 453 11.05 1.28 10.14
C LEU A 453 10.74 2.75 9.83
N ASN A 454 10.83 3.62 10.82
CA ASN A 454 10.60 5.06 10.64
C ASN A 454 11.57 5.74 9.66
N GLU A 455 12.74 5.17 9.41
CA GLU A 455 13.71 5.70 8.44
C GLU A 455 13.44 5.19 7.01
N ILE A 456 12.62 4.15 6.87
CA ILE A 456 12.23 3.54 5.59
C ILE A 456 10.97 4.20 5.04
N ILE A 457 9.98 4.49 5.90
CA ILE A 457 8.66 4.95 5.50
C ILE A 457 8.62 6.36 4.89
N TYR A 458 9.72 7.11 4.92
CA TYR A 458 9.77 8.38 4.20
C TYR A 458 10.32 8.15 2.79
N ASP A 459 11.25 8.80 2.33
CA ASP A 459 11.81 8.83 0.98
C ASP A 459 12.90 7.77 0.68
N PHE A 460 13.02 6.71 1.51
CA PHE A 460 14.11 5.73 1.34
C PHE A 460 14.09 5.06 -0.03
N PHE A 461 12.91 4.64 -0.50
CA PHE A 461 12.77 3.97 -1.78
C PHE A 461 13.14 4.87 -2.97
N ASP A 462 12.68 6.11 -2.94
CA ASP A 462 12.98 7.09 -3.99
C ASP A 462 14.46 7.49 -3.97
N SER A 463 15.03 7.68 -2.79
CA SER A 463 16.46 7.90 -2.61
C SER A 463 17.29 6.72 -3.12
N LEU A 464 16.85 5.49 -2.85
CA LEU A 464 17.51 4.28 -3.32
C LEU A 464 17.47 4.21 -4.85
N LYS A 465 16.29 4.36 -5.47
CA LYS A 465 16.13 4.40 -6.92
C LYS A 465 16.97 5.50 -7.57
N SER A 466 16.93 6.69 -7.03
CA SER A 466 17.71 7.82 -7.55
C SER A 466 19.21 7.56 -7.53
N ARG A 467 19.76 7.06 -6.40
CA ARG A 467 21.19 6.77 -6.24
C ARG A 467 21.67 5.58 -7.07
N THR A 468 20.77 4.68 -7.44
CA THR A 468 21.08 3.48 -8.21
C THR A 468 20.55 3.52 -9.65
N ARG A 469 20.08 4.67 -10.12
CA ARG A 469 19.48 4.85 -11.46
C ARG A 469 18.34 3.89 -11.76
N GLY A 470 17.60 3.46 -10.73
CA GLY A 470 16.50 2.52 -10.84
C GLY A 470 16.89 1.04 -10.84
N TYR A 471 18.20 0.72 -10.72
CA TYR A 471 18.66 -0.68 -10.76
C TYR A 471 18.56 -1.43 -9.42
N ALA A 472 18.35 -0.74 -8.29
CA ALA A 472 18.16 -1.42 -7.03
C ALA A 472 16.70 -1.69 -6.75
N SER A 473 16.41 -2.91 -6.32
CA SER A 473 15.14 -3.30 -5.73
C SER A 473 15.28 -3.50 -4.22
N PHE A 474 14.17 -3.37 -3.51
CA PHE A 474 14.15 -3.34 -2.06
C PHE A 474 12.93 -4.08 -1.52
N ASP A 475 13.17 -4.90 -0.51
CA ASP A 475 12.14 -5.57 0.27
C ASP A 475 12.52 -5.55 1.75
N TYR A 476 11.53 -5.58 2.65
CA TYR A 476 11.80 -5.57 4.08
C TYR A 476 10.75 -6.35 4.87
N GLU A 477 11.20 -6.90 5.98
CA GLU A 477 10.35 -7.54 6.98
C GLU A 477 10.57 -6.91 8.36
N ILE A 478 9.51 -6.74 9.13
CA ILE A 478 9.61 -6.23 10.50
C ILE A 478 10.09 -7.35 11.41
N THR A 479 11.08 -7.04 12.24
CA THR A 479 11.70 -8.02 13.14
C THR A 479 11.29 -7.80 14.59
N ASP A 480 11.93 -6.89 15.27
CA ASP A 480 11.80 -6.66 16.70
C ASP A 480 11.73 -5.16 17.04
N TYR A 481 11.39 -4.87 18.28
CA TYR A 481 11.51 -3.53 18.84
C TYR A 481 12.84 -3.38 19.54
N ARG A 482 13.51 -2.26 19.30
CA ARG A 482 14.82 -2.00 19.91
C ARG A 482 14.85 -0.64 20.59
N ARG A 483 15.61 -0.61 21.69
CA ARG A 483 15.80 0.62 22.45
C ARG A 483 16.44 1.70 21.58
N SER A 484 15.81 2.87 21.59
CA SER A 484 16.23 4.02 20.81
C SER A 484 16.03 5.32 21.57
N ASN A 485 16.89 6.30 21.33
CA ASN A 485 16.81 7.60 21.98
C ASN A 485 15.87 8.53 21.19
N LEU A 486 14.57 8.37 21.41
CA LEU A 486 13.52 9.10 20.70
C LEU A 486 13.17 10.38 21.43
N VAL A 487 12.84 11.42 20.68
CA VAL A 487 12.36 12.70 21.17
C VAL A 487 11.18 13.17 20.35
N LYS A 488 10.25 13.86 21.00
CA LYS A 488 9.15 14.53 20.31
C LYS A 488 9.59 15.92 19.89
N LEU A 489 9.37 16.27 18.63
CA LEU A 489 9.52 17.62 18.10
C LEU A 489 8.13 18.28 18.07
N ASP A 490 7.98 19.38 18.76
CA ASP A 490 6.78 20.23 18.72
C ASP A 490 7.05 21.45 17.83
N VAL A 491 6.17 21.66 16.85
CA VAL A 491 6.20 22.83 15.98
C VAL A 491 5.27 23.89 16.56
N LEU A 492 5.81 25.08 16.81
CA LEU A 492 5.05 26.20 17.35
C LEU A 492 4.99 27.34 16.33
N LEU A 493 3.80 27.81 16.05
CA LEU A 493 3.54 29.02 15.27
C LEU A 493 2.96 30.10 16.17
N ASN A 494 3.59 31.27 16.18
CA ASN A 494 3.18 32.39 17.05
C ASN A 494 3.11 32.02 18.55
N GLY A 495 3.82 30.94 18.97
CA GLY A 495 3.84 30.45 20.34
C GLY A 495 2.81 29.37 20.66
N GLU A 496 1.94 29.02 19.72
CA GLU A 496 0.97 27.92 19.84
C GLU A 496 1.50 26.65 19.16
N ILE A 497 1.34 25.51 19.81
CA ILE A 497 1.74 24.21 19.27
C ILE A 497 0.75 23.80 18.18
N ILE A 498 1.27 23.44 17.02
CA ILE A 498 0.51 22.82 15.95
C ILE A 498 0.71 21.30 16.06
N ASP A 499 -0.21 20.64 16.73
CA ASP A 499 -0.18 19.22 17.02
C ASP A 499 -0.04 18.34 15.77
N ALA A 500 -0.73 18.70 14.70
CA ALA A 500 -0.67 18.02 13.41
C ALA A 500 0.73 18.04 12.73
N LEU A 501 1.62 18.95 13.17
CA LEU A 501 3.01 19.04 12.69
C LEU A 501 4.03 18.50 13.71
N SER A 502 3.56 17.94 14.82
CA SER A 502 4.44 17.27 15.80
C SER A 502 4.82 15.87 15.33
N PHE A 503 6.04 15.43 15.61
CA PHE A 503 6.49 14.07 15.24
C PHE A 503 7.60 13.57 16.19
N ILE A 504 7.77 12.24 16.18
CA ILE A 504 8.78 11.54 16.98
C ILE A 504 9.97 11.20 16.09
N ILE A 505 11.17 11.50 16.56
CA ILE A 505 12.42 11.29 15.82
C ILE A 505 13.55 10.89 16.74
N HIS A 506 14.59 10.25 16.18
CA HIS A 506 15.84 9.99 16.91
C HIS A 506 16.57 11.29 17.26
N SER A 507 17.07 11.40 18.50
CA SER A 507 17.70 12.63 19.04
C SER A 507 18.81 13.19 18.16
N ASP A 508 19.63 12.32 17.55
CA ASP A 508 20.79 12.74 16.74
C ASP A 508 20.39 13.47 15.47
N LYS A 509 19.19 13.18 14.93
CA LYS A 509 18.65 13.84 13.73
C LYS A 509 17.77 15.05 14.05
N ALA A 510 17.36 15.20 15.31
CA ALA A 510 16.36 16.18 15.72
C ALA A 510 16.74 17.62 15.33
N TYR A 511 17.99 18.03 15.53
CA TYR A 511 18.42 19.39 15.23
C TYR A 511 18.43 19.70 13.73
N GLY A 512 18.99 18.78 12.92
CA GLY A 512 19.05 18.95 11.46
C GLY A 512 17.65 19.03 10.85
N ARG A 513 16.76 18.11 11.24
CA ARG A 513 15.39 18.07 10.76
C ARG A 513 14.57 19.28 11.23
N ALA A 514 14.71 19.68 12.49
CA ALA A 514 14.03 20.86 13.02
C ALA A 514 14.37 22.14 12.22
N ARG A 515 15.64 22.29 11.83
CA ARG A 515 16.07 23.44 11.02
C ARG A 515 15.45 23.42 9.63
N LYS A 516 15.49 22.28 8.93
CA LYS A 516 14.87 22.14 7.59
C LYS A 516 13.37 22.43 7.63
N ILE A 517 12.65 21.89 8.64
CA ILE A 517 11.21 22.16 8.83
C ILE A 517 10.95 23.66 9.02
N ALA A 518 11.72 24.31 9.89
CA ALA A 518 11.53 25.74 10.13
C ALA A 518 11.75 26.59 8.87
N GLU A 519 12.74 26.23 8.04
CA GLU A 519 13.04 26.87 6.76
C GLU A 519 11.90 26.64 5.74
N LYS A 520 11.44 25.38 5.55
CA LYS A 520 10.34 25.06 4.63
C LYS A 520 9.01 25.71 5.07
N LEU A 521 8.68 25.69 6.35
CA LEU A 521 7.48 26.39 6.87
C LEU A 521 7.54 27.90 6.64
N LYS A 522 8.70 28.53 6.81
CA LYS A 522 8.89 29.95 6.53
C LYS A 522 8.63 30.30 5.08
N ASP A 523 8.99 29.44 4.15
CA ASP A 523 8.83 29.66 2.72
C ASP A 523 7.40 29.42 2.24
N ASN A 524 6.68 28.49 2.87
CA ASN A 524 5.30 28.11 2.51
C ASN A 524 4.20 28.85 3.28
N ILE A 525 4.50 29.42 4.46
CA ILE A 525 3.50 30.20 5.21
C ILE A 525 3.42 31.63 4.63
N PRO A 526 2.23 32.08 4.19
CA PRO A 526 2.07 33.41 3.60
C PRO A 526 2.31 34.52 4.62
N ARG A 527 2.93 35.60 4.16
CA ARG A 527 3.17 36.77 5.00
C ARG A 527 1.85 37.41 5.43
N GLN A 528 1.70 37.66 6.71
CA GLN A 528 0.56 38.34 7.28
C GLN A 528 0.93 39.79 7.71
N LEU A 529 -0.03 40.54 8.26
CA LEU A 529 0.18 41.90 8.76
C LEU A 529 1.07 41.97 10.02
N PHE A 530 1.39 40.83 10.63
CA PHE A 530 2.27 40.68 11.79
C PHE A 530 3.34 39.63 11.53
N GLU A 531 4.38 39.62 12.35
CA GLU A 531 5.44 38.61 12.27
C GLU A 531 4.96 37.30 12.85
N ILE A 532 5.22 36.19 12.15
CA ILE A 532 4.93 34.84 12.62
C ILE A 532 6.24 34.17 13.00
N PRO A 533 6.58 34.02 14.28
CA PRO A 533 7.69 33.21 14.71
C PRO A 533 7.34 31.74 14.55
N ILE A 534 8.20 31.00 13.85
CA ILE A 534 8.20 29.56 13.74
C ILE A 534 9.25 29.05 14.71
N GLN A 535 8.86 28.17 15.62
CA GLN A 535 9.75 27.60 16.62
C GLN A 535 9.57 26.09 16.65
N ILE A 536 10.67 25.34 16.77
CA ILE A 536 10.62 23.90 16.97
C ILE A 536 11.31 23.57 18.28
N ALA A 537 10.62 22.82 19.12
CA ALA A 537 11.02 22.55 20.49
C ALA A 537 11.04 21.05 20.82
N ILE A 538 11.91 20.67 21.77
CA ILE A 538 11.92 19.37 22.42
C ILE A 538 11.67 19.61 23.90
N GLY A 539 10.60 19.02 24.47
CA GLY A 539 10.28 19.16 25.89
C GLY A 539 10.22 20.64 26.33
N GLY A 540 9.66 21.53 25.48
CA GLY A 540 9.56 22.97 25.73
C GLY A 540 10.83 23.79 25.44
N LYS A 541 11.97 23.16 25.16
CA LYS A 541 13.21 23.85 24.78
C LYS A 541 13.28 24.06 23.28
N VAL A 542 13.28 25.32 22.83
CA VAL A 542 13.39 25.68 21.42
C VAL A 542 14.79 25.32 20.90
N ILE A 543 14.86 24.50 19.85
CA ILE A 543 16.08 24.05 19.19
C ILE A 543 16.29 24.67 17.80
N ALA A 544 15.20 25.09 17.12
CA ALA A 544 15.26 25.81 15.86
C ALA A 544 14.23 26.94 15.85
N ARG A 545 14.57 28.03 15.15
CA ARG A 545 13.70 29.20 15.05
C ARG A 545 13.88 29.89 13.71
N GLU A 546 12.76 30.20 13.05
CA GLU A 546 12.65 31.06 11.89
C GLU A 546 11.52 32.08 12.08
N THR A 547 11.42 33.04 11.18
CA THR A 547 10.37 34.07 11.29
C THR A 547 9.87 34.48 9.90
N VAL A 548 8.54 34.35 9.70
CA VAL A 548 7.87 34.94 8.54
C VAL A 548 7.69 36.43 8.79
N LYS A 549 8.33 37.26 7.98
CA LYS A 549 8.30 38.72 8.13
C LYS A 549 6.92 39.29 7.82
N ALA A 550 6.44 40.23 8.62
CA ALA A 550 5.19 40.90 8.38
C ALA A 550 5.16 41.65 7.02
N MET A 551 3.97 41.64 6.39
CA MET A 551 3.74 42.53 5.24
C MET A 551 3.94 44.00 5.63
N ARG A 552 4.66 44.73 4.84
CA ARG A 552 4.95 46.16 5.06
C ARG A 552 3.92 47.00 4.31
N LYS A 553 2.97 47.57 5.05
CA LYS A 553 2.07 48.57 4.47
C LYS A 553 2.81 49.90 4.43
N ASP A 554 2.94 50.51 3.26
CA ASP A 554 3.56 51.80 3.13
C ASP A 554 2.62 52.89 3.66
N VAL A 555 2.76 53.18 4.96
CA VAL A 555 1.94 54.21 5.65
C VAL A 555 2.49 55.61 5.42
N LEU A 556 3.69 55.72 4.80
CA LEU A 556 4.36 56.97 4.55
C LEU A 556 4.08 57.53 3.15
N SER A 557 3.55 56.75 2.22
CA SER A 557 3.25 57.18 0.83
C SER A 557 2.29 58.37 0.74
N LYS A 558 1.43 58.54 1.77
CA LYS A 558 0.49 59.68 1.85
C LYS A 558 1.03 60.86 2.64
N CYS A 559 2.30 60.83 3.11
CA CYS A 559 2.91 61.93 3.83
C CYS A 559 3.67 62.84 2.89
N TYR A 560 3.02 63.90 2.40
CA TYR A 560 3.67 64.98 1.65
C TYR A 560 4.44 65.90 2.60
N GLY A 561 5.73 66.13 2.35
CA GLY A 561 6.58 67.07 3.08
C GLY A 561 7.41 66.48 4.21
N GLY A 562 8.37 67.24 4.72
CA GLY A 562 9.42 66.83 5.65
C GLY A 562 9.03 66.67 7.12
N ASP A 563 7.76 66.48 7.46
CA ASP A 563 7.32 66.31 8.88
C ASP A 563 7.77 64.96 9.45
N ILE A 564 8.96 64.98 10.06
CA ILE A 564 9.62 63.86 10.70
C ILE A 564 8.81 63.34 11.88
N THR A 565 8.13 64.23 12.64
CA THR A 565 7.35 63.89 13.83
C THR A 565 6.11 63.10 13.46
N ARG A 566 5.40 63.48 12.42
CA ARG A 566 4.24 62.76 11.89
C ARG A 566 4.61 61.40 11.33
N LYS A 567 5.76 61.29 10.62
CA LYS A 567 6.29 60.00 10.12
C LYS A 567 6.61 59.04 11.27
N LYS A 568 7.30 59.49 12.31
CA LYS A 568 7.59 58.68 13.51
C LYS A 568 6.31 58.20 14.19
N LYS A 569 5.32 59.07 14.39
CA LYS A 569 4.05 58.74 15.01
C LYS A 569 3.22 57.70 14.23
N LEU A 570 3.26 57.79 12.89
CA LEU A 570 2.60 56.82 12.03
C LEU A 570 3.31 55.43 12.08
N LEU A 571 4.63 55.39 12.14
CA LEU A 571 5.41 54.16 12.28
C LEU A 571 5.21 53.52 13.65
N GLU A 572 5.11 54.33 14.73
CA GLU A 572 4.79 53.85 16.07
C GLU A 572 3.39 53.25 16.14
N LYS A 573 2.37 53.93 15.57
CA LYS A 573 1.02 53.38 15.48
C LYS A 573 0.95 52.08 14.70
N GLN A 574 1.73 51.97 13.61
CA GLN A 574 1.83 50.74 12.85
C GLN A 574 2.47 49.62 13.67
N LYS A 575 3.51 49.91 14.44
CA LYS A 575 4.19 48.98 15.33
C LYS A 575 3.25 48.49 16.45
N GLU A 576 2.51 49.36 17.07
CA GLU A 576 1.49 49.04 18.09
C GLU A 576 0.34 48.21 17.50
N GLY A 577 -0.16 48.61 16.31
CA GLY A 577 -1.19 47.84 15.59
C GLY A 577 -0.76 46.41 15.27
N LYS A 578 0.48 46.24 14.78
CA LYS A 578 1.07 44.92 14.54
C LYS A 578 1.22 44.09 15.84
N LYS A 579 1.61 44.72 16.95
CA LYS A 579 1.72 44.06 18.25
C LYS A 579 0.34 43.61 18.76
N ARG A 580 -0.72 44.39 18.58
CA ARG A 580 -2.09 44.00 18.92
C ARG A 580 -2.59 42.86 18.04
N MET A 581 -2.39 42.94 16.71
CA MET A 581 -2.79 41.88 15.77
C MET A 581 -2.10 40.55 16.08
N ARG A 582 -0.83 40.58 16.52
CA ARG A 582 -0.11 39.39 16.96
C ARG A 582 -0.72 38.72 18.17
N GLN A 583 -1.36 39.48 19.07
CA GLN A 583 -2.01 38.95 20.30
C GLN A 583 -3.36 38.27 20.02
N PHE A 584 -4.03 38.60 18.91
CA PHE A 584 -5.38 38.15 18.60
C PHE A 584 -5.48 37.42 17.23
N GLY A 585 -4.38 37.37 16.45
CA GLY A 585 -4.39 36.74 15.15
C GLY A 585 -4.11 35.25 15.24
N THR A 586 -5.07 34.43 14.87
CA THR A 586 -4.85 33.02 14.55
C THR A 586 -4.05 32.92 13.26
N VAL A 587 -3.07 32.04 13.22
CA VAL A 587 -2.27 31.76 12.03
C VAL A 587 -2.92 30.57 11.33
N GLU A 588 -3.53 30.84 10.17
CA GLU A 588 -3.97 29.76 9.29
C GLU A 588 -2.72 29.13 8.63
N VAL A 589 -2.61 27.83 8.76
CA VAL A 589 -1.55 27.04 8.13
C VAL A 589 -2.11 26.48 6.83
N PRO A 590 -1.62 26.92 5.66
CA PRO A 590 -2.12 26.40 4.39
C PRO A 590 -1.70 24.93 4.20
N GLN A 591 -2.48 24.19 3.41
CA GLN A 591 -2.23 22.78 3.11
C GLN A 591 -0.83 22.54 2.56
N GLU A 592 -0.34 23.46 1.71
CA GLU A 592 1.00 23.40 1.13
C GLU A 592 2.11 23.40 2.21
N ALA A 593 1.87 24.05 3.35
CA ALA A 593 2.83 24.04 4.45
C ALA A 593 2.92 22.68 5.15
N PHE A 594 1.80 21.95 5.28
CA PHE A 594 1.81 20.56 5.77
C PHE A 594 2.54 19.65 4.79
N MET A 595 2.21 19.74 3.49
CA MET A 595 2.86 18.97 2.44
C MET A 595 4.36 19.26 2.33
N ALA A 596 4.79 20.52 2.53
CA ALA A 596 6.20 20.89 2.52
C ALA A 596 7.00 20.26 3.68
N VAL A 597 6.36 20.00 4.82
CA VAL A 597 6.99 19.29 5.95
C VAL A 597 7.12 17.80 5.66
N LEU A 598 6.17 17.20 4.92
CA LEU A 598 6.22 15.80 4.51
C LEU A 598 7.35 15.53 3.50
N LYS A 599 7.57 16.46 2.55
CA LYS A 599 8.57 16.36 1.46
C LYS A 599 9.91 17.01 1.81
N LEU A 600 10.38 16.84 3.05
CA LEU A 600 11.61 17.50 3.53
C LEU A 600 12.91 16.99 2.89
N ASP A 601 12.89 15.78 2.37
CA ASP A 601 14.11 15.11 1.91
C ASP A 601 14.24 15.06 0.38
N ASP A 602 13.32 15.74 -0.37
CA ASP A 602 13.33 15.84 -1.84
C ASP A 602 14.37 16.86 -2.41
N ASP A 603 15.20 17.52 -1.56
CA ASP A 603 16.22 18.51 -1.97
C ASP A 603 17.66 18.07 -1.64
#